data_a25d2616e643c422c83466fdea396daa
#
_entry.id   a25d2616e643c422c83466fdea396daa
#
_cell.length_a   1.000
_cell.length_b   1.000
_cell.length_c   1.000
_cell.angle_alpha   90.00
_cell.angle_beta   90.00
_cell.angle_gamma   90.00
#
_symmetry.space_group_name_H-M   'P 1'
#
loop_
_entity.id
_entity.type
_entity.pdbx_description
1 polymer ?
#
loop_
_entity_poly.entity_id
_entity_poly.type
_entity_poly.pdbx_seq_one_letter_code
_entity_poly.pdbx_strand_id
1 'polypeptide(L)'
;ILLNAQIKKKVLFIGNSYIYANTLPQMISDLALTKQDTLLFDQSVVGGFTFNNHCNFPQTWQKIRSNSWDFVVLQAQSQEPSFSPAQVMANTYPFAKQLNDSVKAANPCTEVLFFLTWGRKNGDAMNCPVYPPVCTYNGMQARLRESYMAFKDSFKAACAPVGVAWKRFRNLYPLIDLYQPDESHPSVEGS
;
A
#
# COMPACT_ATOMS: atom_id res chain seq x y z
N ILE A 1 25.68 -28.96 3.27
CA ILE A 1 25.45 -27.60 2.74
C ILE A 1 24.06 -27.62 2.17
N LEU A 2 23.08 -27.02 2.87
CA LEU A 2 21.74 -26.77 2.33
C LEU A 2 21.90 -25.70 1.25
N LEU A 3 21.79 -26.06 -0.01
CA LEU A 3 21.61 -25.12 -1.11
C LEU A 3 20.22 -24.47 -0.91
N ASN A 4 20.17 -23.25 -0.38
CA ASN A 4 18.95 -22.46 -0.45
C ASN A 4 18.65 -22.20 -1.93
N ALA A 5 17.54 -22.73 -2.42
CA ALA A 5 17.09 -22.43 -3.77
C ALA A 5 16.79 -20.92 -3.85
N GLN A 6 17.41 -20.24 -4.81
CA GLN A 6 17.13 -18.84 -5.08
C GLN A 6 15.65 -18.66 -5.41
N ILE A 7 14.98 -17.78 -4.66
CA ILE A 7 13.60 -17.42 -4.94
C ILE A 7 13.58 -16.30 -5.98
N LYS A 8 12.78 -16.48 -7.03
CA LYS A 8 12.52 -15.44 -8.03
C LYS A 8 11.03 -15.11 -8.05
N LYS A 9 10.70 -13.83 -7.83
CA LYS A 9 9.31 -13.36 -7.80
C LYS A 9 9.10 -12.17 -8.72
N LYS A 10 7.91 -12.08 -9.33
CA LYS A 10 7.45 -10.95 -10.12
C LYS A 10 6.36 -10.21 -9.37
N VAL A 11 6.55 -8.92 -9.16
CA VAL A 11 5.65 -8.07 -8.38
C VAL A 11 5.21 -6.86 -9.19
N LEU A 12 3.90 -6.62 -9.25
CA LEU A 12 3.36 -5.37 -9.77
C LEU A 12 2.92 -4.49 -8.61
N PHE A 13 3.39 -3.24 -8.59
CA PHE A 13 2.94 -2.23 -7.62
C PHE A 13 1.92 -1.30 -8.28
N ILE A 14 0.74 -1.17 -7.66
CA ILE A 14 -0.34 -0.25 -8.06
C ILE A 14 -0.61 0.69 -6.89
N GLY A 15 -0.44 1.98 -7.10
CA GLY A 15 -0.60 2.97 -6.04
C GLY A 15 -0.18 4.37 -6.48
N ASN A 16 0.33 5.14 -5.55
CA ASN A 16 0.66 6.55 -5.80
C ASN A 16 2.05 6.92 -5.26
N SER A 17 2.23 8.19 -4.88
CA SER A 17 3.52 8.69 -4.38
C SER A 17 4.07 7.93 -3.18
N TYR A 18 3.24 7.28 -2.37
CA TYR A 18 3.71 6.44 -1.26
C TYR A 18 4.48 5.19 -1.71
N ILE A 19 4.29 4.75 -2.95
CA ILE A 19 5.06 3.65 -3.53
C ILE A 19 6.32 4.18 -4.22
N TYR A 20 6.24 5.25 -5.01
CA TYR A 20 7.41 5.69 -5.77
C TYR A 20 8.34 6.64 -4.99
N ALA A 21 7.89 7.22 -3.87
CA ALA A 21 8.78 7.99 -3.02
C ALA A 21 9.99 7.13 -2.61
N ASN A 22 11.18 7.73 -2.70
CA ASN A 22 12.45 7.06 -2.41
C ASN A 22 12.67 5.73 -3.18
N THR A 23 11.96 5.53 -4.31
CA THR A 23 12.08 4.31 -5.14
C THR A 23 11.83 3.00 -4.37
N LEU A 24 10.81 2.96 -3.51
CA LEU A 24 10.51 1.81 -2.64
C LEU A 24 10.54 0.44 -3.36
N PRO A 25 9.98 0.23 -4.57
CA PRO A 25 10.08 -1.06 -5.24
C PRO A 25 11.53 -1.48 -5.52
N GLN A 26 12.40 -0.52 -5.86
CA GLN A 26 13.83 -0.80 -6.05
C GLN A 26 14.51 -1.16 -4.73
N MET A 27 14.23 -0.42 -3.64
CA MET A 27 14.78 -0.73 -2.32
C MET A 27 14.41 -2.16 -1.87
N ILE A 28 13.16 -2.58 -2.12
CA ILE A 28 12.71 -3.95 -1.81
C ILE A 28 13.47 -4.97 -2.68
N SER A 29 13.66 -4.68 -3.98
CA SER A 29 14.43 -5.54 -4.89
C SER A 29 15.89 -5.67 -4.45
N ASP A 30 16.53 -4.57 -4.08
CA ASP A 30 17.93 -4.55 -3.60
C ASP A 30 18.07 -5.33 -2.28
N LEU A 31 17.09 -5.18 -1.38
CA LEU A 31 17.05 -5.95 -0.13
C LEU A 31 16.91 -7.45 -0.38
N ALA A 32 16.08 -7.87 -1.36
CA ALA A 32 15.94 -9.26 -1.74
C ALA A 32 17.27 -9.83 -2.25
N LEU A 33 18.00 -9.06 -3.07
CA LEU A 33 19.33 -9.46 -3.56
C LEU A 33 20.33 -9.71 -2.43
N THR A 34 20.26 -8.99 -1.31
CA THR A 34 21.12 -9.27 -0.14
C THR A 34 20.88 -10.64 0.48
N LYS A 35 19.72 -11.24 0.19
CA LYS A 35 19.33 -12.60 0.60
C LYS A 35 19.51 -13.63 -0.52
N GLN A 36 20.16 -13.25 -1.61
CA GLN A 36 20.33 -14.06 -2.83
C GLN A 36 19.01 -14.37 -3.55
N ASP A 37 17.93 -13.65 -3.24
CA ASP A 37 16.66 -13.72 -3.92
C ASP A 37 16.55 -12.67 -5.01
N THR A 38 15.70 -12.89 -6.01
CA THR A 38 15.45 -11.96 -7.10
C THR A 38 13.99 -11.51 -7.08
N LEU A 39 13.78 -10.20 -6.96
CA LEU A 39 12.46 -9.60 -7.12
C LEU A 39 12.47 -8.75 -8.40
N LEU A 40 11.73 -9.20 -9.41
CA LEU A 40 11.46 -8.42 -10.62
C LEU A 40 10.19 -7.62 -10.39
N PHE A 41 10.21 -6.33 -10.65
CA PHE A 41 9.02 -5.52 -10.45
C PHE A 41 8.67 -4.65 -11.65
N ASP A 42 7.41 -4.28 -11.74
CA ASP A 42 6.89 -3.21 -12.56
C ASP A 42 5.87 -2.41 -11.73
N GLN A 43 5.47 -1.24 -12.21
CA GLN A 43 4.61 -0.37 -11.42
C GLN A 43 3.61 0.41 -12.29
N SER A 44 2.42 0.64 -11.73
CA SER A 44 1.43 1.62 -12.18
C SER A 44 1.20 2.58 -11.02
N VAL A 45 1.99 3.66 -10.97
CA VAL A 45 2.00 4.62 -9.87
C VAL A 45 1.90 6.05 -10.39
N VAL A 46 0.92 6.80 -9.88
CA VAL A 46 0.70 8.21 -10.26
C VAL A 46 0.40 9.00 -9.00
N GLY A 47 0.99 10.19 -8.86
CA GLY A 47 0.83 11.02 -7.67
C GLY A 47 -0.63 11.29 -7.32
N GLY A 48 -1.02 11.04 -6.07
CA GLY A 48 -2.37 11.27 -5.58
C GLY A 48 -3.46 10.30 -6.05
N PHE A 49 -3.15 9.32 -6.93
CA PHE A 49 -4.15 8.39 -7.43
C PHE A 49 -4.82 7.58 -6.32
N THR A 50 -6.14 7.44 -6.49
CA THR A 50 -7.02 6.57 -5.72
C THR A 50 -7.22 5.25 -6.45
N PHE A 51 -7.84 4.27 -5.83
CA PHE A 51 -8.26 3.05 -6.54
C PHE A 51 -9.23 3.34 -7.69
N ASN A 52 -10.12 4.33 -7.52
CA ASN A 52 -11.01 4.78 -8.58
C ASN A 52 -10.23 5.30 -9.80
N ASN A 53 -9.21 6.14 -9.57
CA ASN A 53 -8.35 6.63 -10.65
C ASN A 53 -7.69 5.47 -11.39
N HIS A 54 -7.16 4.47 -10.68
CA HIS A 54 -6.56 3.27 -11.29
C HIS A 54 -7.56 2.44 -12.10
N CYS A 55 -8.79 2.32 -11.64
CA CYS A 55 -9.86 1.63 -12.38
C CYS A 55 -10.21 2.35 -13.69
N ASN A 56 -9.96 3.65 -13.78
CA ASN A 56 -10.20 4.46 -14.98
C ASN A 56 -8.92 4.76 -15.77
N PHE A 57 -7.79 4.14 -15.43
CA PHE A 57 -6.50 4.36 -16.06
C PHE A 57 -6.07 3.15 -16.90
N PRO A 58 -6.12 3.25 -18.24
CA PRO A 58 -5.85 2.12 -19.13
C PRO A 58 -4.50 1.42 -18.89
N GLN A 59 -3.47 2.18 -18.49
CA GLN A 59 -2.15 1.64 -18.22
C GLN A 59 -2.15 0.67 -17.03
N THR A 60 -2.99 0.89 -16.01
CA THR A 60 -3.13 -0.06 -14.90
C THR A 60 -3.60 -1.42 -15.40
N TRP A 61 -4.60 -1.44 -16.26
CA TRP A 61 -5.12 -2.68 -16.86
C TRP A 61 -4.12 -3.37 -17.79
N GLN A 62 -3.35 -2.59 -18.55
CA GLN A 62 -2.27 -3.12 -19.38
C GLN A 62 -1.21 -3.81 -18.51
N LYS A 63 -0.78 -3.17 -17.42
CA LYS A 63 0.22 -3.71 -16.47
C LYS A 63 -0.27 -4.98 -15.78
N ILE A 64 -1.53 -5.04 -15.33
CA ILE A 64 -2.11 -6.25 -14.73
C ILE A 64 -2.01 -7.42 -15.69
N ARG A 65 -2.27 -7.21 -17.00
CA ARG A 65 -2.26 -8.26 -18.02
C ARG A 65 -0.91 -8.52 -18.68
N SER A 66 0.11 -7.71 -18.41
CA SER A 66 1.40 -7.79 -19.13
C SER A 66 2.27 -8.98 -18.71
N ASN A 67 2.00 -9.58 -17.56
CA ASN A 67 2.79 -10.68 -17.00
C ASN A 67 1.94 -11.62 -16.17
N SER A 68 2.48 -12.85 -15.94
CA SER A 68 2.02 -13.70 -14.84
C SER A 68 2.71 -13.23 -13.55
N TRP A 69 2.04 -12.35 -12.81
CA TRP A 69 2.55 -11.81 -11.56
C TRP A 69 2.44 -12.85 -10.43
N ASP A 70 3.47 -12.95 -9.59
CA ASP A 70 3.36 -13.70 -8.32
C ASP A 70 2.53 -12.88 -7.32
N PHE A 71 2.80 -11.57 -7.25
CA PHE A 71 2.12 -10.64 -6.36
C PHE A 71 1.67 -9.38 -7.10
N VAL A 72 0.51 -8.86 -6.72
CA VAL A 72 0.10 -7.49 -7.07
C VAL A 72 -0.16 -6.73 -5.77
N VAL A 73 0.64 -5.69 -5.54
CA VAL A 73 0.53 -4.81 -4.38
C VAL A 73 -0.45 -3.69 -4.69
N LEU A 74 -1.48 -3.52 -3.86
CA LEU A 74 -2.49 -2.48 -3.98
C LEU A 74 -2.36 -1.49 -2.81
N GLN A 75 -1.98 -0.25 -3.13
CA GLN A 75 -1.88 0.85 -2.17
C GLN A 75 -2.92 1.92 -2.49
N ALA A 76 -3.88 2.12 -1.58
CA ALA A 76 -4.89 3.15 -1.70
C ALA A 76 -4.32 4.55 -1.40
N GLN A 77 -5.03 5.59 -1.83
CA GLN A 77 -4.70 6.97 -1.47
C GLN A 77 -4.62 7.14 0.05
N SER A 78 -3.69 7.96 0.52
CA SER A 78 -3.27 8.03 1.93
C SER A 78 -4.41 8.32 2.93
N GLN A 79 -5.44 9.03 2.52
CA GLN A 79 -6.54 9.48 3.39
C GLN A 79 -7.79 8.61 3.26
N GLU A 80 -8.15 8.17 2.02
CA GLU A 80 -9.43 7.50 1.75
C GLU A 80 -9.73 6.32 2.70
N PRO A 81 -8.79 5.37 2.95
CA PRO A 81 -9.10 4.28 3.85
C PRO A 81 -9.22 4.70 5.32
N SER A 82 -8.85 5.94 5.68
CA SER A 82 -9.01 6.46 7.03
C SER A 82 -10.36 7.14 7.29
N PHE A 83 -11.17 7.37 6.27
CA PHE A 83 -12.47 8.02 6.41
C PHE A 83 -13.50 7.13 7.15
N SER A 84 -14.71 7.63 7.30
CA SER A 84 -15.77 6.87 7.96
C SER A 84 -16.05 5.54 7.23
N PRO A 85 -16.48 4.49 7.95
CA PRO A 85 -16.81 3.21 7.30
C PRO A 85 -17.76 3.35 6.12
N ALA A 86 -18.78 4.21 6.24
CA ALA A 86 -19.70 4.46 5.15
C ALA A 86 -19.03 5.06 3.91
N GLN A 87 -18.14 6.04 4.10
CA GLN A 87 -17.38 6.64 2.99
C GLN A 87 -16.42 5.62 2.35
N VAL A 88 -15.70 4.83 3.16
CA VAL A 88 -14.81 3.79 2.64
C VAL A 88 -15.58 2.76 1.83
N MET A 89 -16.75 2.31 2.33
CA MET A 89 -17.61 1.36 1.62
C MET A 89 -18.19 1.91 0.33
N ALA A 90 -18.46 3.21 0.27
CA ALA A 90 -19.00 3.84 -0.94
C ALA A 90 -17.92 4.20 -1.98
N ASN A 91 -16.75 4.70 -1.53
CA ASN A 91 -15.82 5.40 -2.40
C ASN A 91 -14.49 4.67 -2.60
N THR A 92 -14.13 3.69 -1.75
CA THR A 92 -12.85 2.98 -1.85
C THR A 92 -13.04 1.49 -2.10
N TYR A 93 -13.94 0.85 -1.36
CA TYR A 93 -14.17 -0.59 -1.40
C TYR A 93 -14.57 -1.11 -2.80
N PRO A 94 -15.48 -0.49 -3.57
CA PRO A 94 -15.89 -1.00 -4.89
C PRO A 94 -14.70 -1.06 -5.86
N PHE A 95 -13.82 -0.07 -5.80
CA PHE A 95 -12.65 0.00 -6.68
C PHE A 95 -11.53 -0.93 -6.22
N ALA A 96 -11.35 -1.11 -4.90
CA ALA A 96 -10.47 -2.15 -4.36
C ALA A 96 -10.91 -3.53 -4.83
N LYS A 97 -12.22 -3.81 -4.79
CA LYS A 97 -12.81 -5.06 -5.29
C LYS A 97 -12.57 -5.23 -6.79
N GLN A 98 -12.83 -4.20 -7.59
CA GLN A 98 -12.63 -4.24 -9.04
C GLN A 98 -11.19 -4.54 -9.42
N LEU A 99 -10.21 -3.92 -8.74
CA LEU A 99 -8.78 -4.20 -8.96
C LEU A 99 -8.44 -5.64 -8.57
N ASN A 100 -8.86 -6.08 -7.38
CA ASN A 100 -8.64 -7.45 -6.92
C ASN A 100 -9.20 -8.49 -7.89
N ASP A 101 -10.45 -8.33 -8.29
CA ASP A 101 -11.13 -9.28 -9.18
C ASP A 101 -10.46 -9.32 -10.55
N SER A 102 -10.01 -8.17 -11.06
CA SER A 102 -9.31 -8.10 -12.35
C SER A 102 -7.93 -8.76 -12.31
N VAL A 103 -7.21 -8.64 -11.19
CA VAL A 103 -5.94 -9.37 -10.98
C VAL A 103 -6.21 -10.87 -10.98
N LYS A 104 -7.21 -11.32 -10.24
CA LYS A 104 -7.57 -12.75 -10.15
C LYS A 104 -8.11 -13.30 -11.49
N ALA A 105 -8.82 -12.49 -12.25
CA ALA A 105 -9.27 -12.87 -13.60
C ALA A 105 -8.11 -12.98 -14.59
N ALA A 106 -7.09 -12.13 -14.47
CA ALA A 106 -5.90 -12.21 -15.31
C ALA A 106 -5.02 -13.44 -14.99
N ASN A 107 -4.85 -13.76 -13.71
CA ASN A 107 -4.17 -14.96 -13.23
C ASN A 107 -4.67 -15.33 -11.83
N PRO A 108 -5.44 -16.43 -11.68
CA PRO A 108 -5.97 -16.86 -10.37
C PRO A 108 -4.88 -17.18 -9.33
N CYS A 109 -3.67 -17.53 -9.77
CA CYS A 109 -2.54 -17.84 -8.89
C CYS A 109 -1.83 -16.59 -8.35
N THR A 110 -2.08 -15.40 -8.91
CA THR A 110 -1.50 -14.16 -8.40
C THR A 110 -2.04 -13.85 -7.00
N GLU A 111 -1.17 -13.60 -6.06
CA GLU A 111 -1.56 -13.13 -4.73
C GLU A 111 -1.74 -11.61 -4.72
N VAL A 112 -2.91 -11.15 -4.25
CA VAL A 112 -3.15 -9.71 -4.02
C VAL A 112 -2.69 -9.36 -2.61
N LEU A 113 -1.87 -8.32 -2.50
CA LEU A 113 -1.29 -7.84 -1.27
C LEU A 113 -1.70 -6.38 -1.04
N PHE A 114 -2.59 -6.12 -0.10
CA PHE A 114 -2.91 -4.76 0.30
C PHE A 114 -1.77 -4.16 1.11
N PHE A 115 -1.31 -2.99 0.70
CA PHE A 115 -0.24 -2.24 1.36
C PHE A 115 -0.87 -1.29 2.39
N LEU A 116 -0.98 -1.75 3.65
CA LEU A 116 -1.52 -0.95 4.75
C LEU A 116 -0.58 0.23 5.02
N THR A 117 -1.03 1.43 4.66
CA THR A 117 -0.28 2.67 4.82
C THR A 117 -0.27 3.16 6.27
N TRP A 118 0.44 4.24 6.50
CA TRP A 118 0.57 4.90 7.81
C TRP A 118 -0.28 6.17 7.88
N GLY A 119 -0.65 6.57 9.10
CA GLY A 119 -1.30 7.86 9.35
C GLY A 119 -0.35 9.04 9.13
N ARG A 120 -0.88 10.19 8.76
CA ARG A 120 -0.12 11.45 8.73
C ARG A 120 0.45 11.75 10.11
N LYS A 121 1.59 12.42 10.17
CA LYS A 121 2.40 12.63 11.39
C LYS A 121 1.59 13.15 12.56
N ASN A 122 0.71 14.11 12.32
CA ASN A 122 -0.17 14.75 13.31
C ASN A 122 -1.66 14.46 13.08
N GLY A 123 -2.01 13.48 12.23
CA GLY A 123 -3.37 13.23 11.78
C GLY A 123 -3.73 14.05 10.53
N ASP A 124 -4.99 14.00 10.15
CA ASP A 124 -5.51 14.69 8.95
C ASP A 124 -6.24 15.97 9.34
N ALA A 125 -5.49 17.07 9.46
CA ALA A 125 -6.04 18.37 9.87
C ALA A 125 -7.15 18.87 8.94
N MET A 126 -7.13 18.50 7.65
CA MET A 126 -8.13 18.95 6.68
C MET A 126 -9.50 18.29 6.95
N ASN A 127 -9.52 17.00 7.25
CA ASN A 127 -10.75 16.23 7.46
C ASN A 127 -11.14 16.11 8.95
N CYS A 128 -10.25 16.49 9.87
CA CYS A 128 -10.48 16.49 11.31
C CYS A 128 -11.79 17.20 11.73
N PRO A 129 -12.13 18.40 11.21
CA PRO A 129 -13.35 19.09 11.62
C PRO A 129 -14.64 18.33 11.33
N VAL A 130 -14.65 17.50 10.28
CA VAL A 130 -15.84 16.74 9.86
C VAL A 130 -15.80 15.28 10.28
N TYR A 131 -14.63 14.76 10.60
CA TYR A 131 -14.44 13.39 11.07
C TYR A 131 -13.37 13.29 12.17
N PRO A 132 -13.72 13.54 13.43
CA PRO A 132 -12.78 13.60 14.55
C PRO A 132 -11.82 12.41 14.73
N PRO A 133 -12.17 11.15 14.37
CA PRO A 133 -11.23 10.04 14.45
C PRO A 133 -9.90 10.26 13.74
N VAL A 134 -9.85 11.10 12.68
CA VAL A 134 -8.60 11.35 11.95
C VAL A 134 -7.79 12.54 12.47
N CYS A 135 -8.23 13.21 13.54
CA CYS A 135 -7.54 14.37 14.12
C CYS A 135 -6.16 14.06 14.70
N THR A 136 -5.84 12.80 14.90
CA THR A 136 -4.55 12.38 15.47
C THR A 136 -3.96 11.24 14.63
N TYR A 137 -2.63 11.11 14.69
CA TYR A 137 -1.95 9.96 14.10
C TYR A 137 -2.58 8.63 14.54
N ASN A 138 -2.78 8.45 15.84
CA ASN A 138 -3.29 7.17 16.37
C ASN A 138 -4.71 6.87 15.88
N GLY A 139 -5.56 7.85 15.82
CA GLY A 139 -6.92 7.69 15.32
C GLY A 139 -6.94 7.40 13.83
N MET A 140 -6.18 8.17 13.03
CA MET A 140 -6.05 7.92 11.59
C MET A 140 -5.48 6.52 11.33
N GLN A 141 -4.41 6.10 12.05
CA GLN A 141 -3.81 4.79 11.90
C GLN A 141 -4.77 3.65 12.27
N ALA A 142 -5.60 3.83 13.29
CA ALA A 142 -6.62 2.86 13.66
C ALA A 142 -7.64 2.67 12.53
N ARG A 143 -8.11 3.78 11.94
CA ARG A 143 -9.04 3.76 10.80
C ARG A 143 -8.44 3.09 9.57
N LEU A 144 -7.20 3.45 9.21
CA LEU A 144 -6.47 2.80 8.11
C LEU A 144 -6.42 1.28 8.33
N ARG A 145 -5.98 0.85 9.52
CA ARG A 145 -5.89 -0.58 9.83
C ARG A 145 -7.24 -1.28 9.69
N GLU A 146 -8.30 -0.71 10.21
CA GLU A 146 -9.64 -1.28 10.14
C GLU A 146 -10.07 -1.49 8.68
N SER A 147 -9.91 -0.49 7.83
CA SER A 147 -10.29 -0.55 6.41
C SER A 147 -9.46 -1.56 5.61
N TYR A 148 -8.14 -1.57 5.80
CA TYR A 148 -7.28 -2.53 5.10
C TYR A 148 -7.51 -3.96 5.56
N MET A 149 -7.82 -4.20 6.83
CA MET A 149 -8.20 -5.53 7.31
C MET A 149 -9.54 -5.96 6.72
N ALA A 150 -10.52 -5.04 6.60
CA ALA A 150 -11.78 -5.34 5.93
C ALA A 150 -11.57 -5.71 4.45
N PHE A 151 -10.71 -5.01 3.71
CA PHE A 151 -10.36 -5.39 2.33
C PHE A 151 -9.73 -6.78 2.27
N LYS A 152 -8.69 -7.00 3.09
CA LYS A 152 -8.01 -8.30 3.18
C LYS A 152 -9.01 -9.44 3.40
N ASP A 153 -9.88 -9.31 4.40
CA ASP A 153 -10.79 -10.38 4.79
C ASP A 153 -11.90 -10.59 3.74
N SER A 154 -12.45 -9.50 3.20
CA SER A 154 -13.50 -9.56 2.18
C SER A 154 -13.04 -10.19 0.86
N PHE A 155 -11.80 -9.94 0.46
CA PHE A 155 -11.26 -10.41 -0.82
C PHE A 155 -10.36 -11.65 -0.68
N LYS A 156 -10.21 -12.19 0.54
CA LYS A 156 -9.28 -13.29 0.86
C LYS A 156 -7.86 -13.00 0.35
N ALA A 157 -7.44 -11.75 0.49
CA ALA A 157 -6.15 -11.25 0.08
C ALA A 157 -5.15 -11.24 1.25
N ALA A 158 -3.88 -11.01 0.97
CA ALA A 158 -2.88 -10.74 1.99
C ALA A 158 -2.83 -9.23 2.33
N CYS A 159 -2.14 -8.89 3.42
CA CYS A 159 -1.92 -7.49 3.80
C CYS A 159 -0.49 -7.32 4.32
N ALA A 160 0.28 -6.43 3.71
CA ALA A 160 1.56 -5.97 4.24
C ALA A 160 1.29 -4.94 5.35
N PRO A 161 1.64 -5.24 6.62
CA PRO A 161 1.25 -4.39 7.76
C PRO A 161 2.22 -3.21 7.96
N VAL A 162 2.53 -2.47 6.90
CA VAL A 162 3.57 -1.41 6.92
C VAL A 162 3.23 -0.33 7.93
N GLY A 163 1.98 0.16 7.96
CA GLY A 163 1.55 1.16 8.94
C GLY A 163 1.62 0.66 10.40
N VAL A 164 1.56 -0.66 10.63
CA VAL A 164 1.77 -1.24 11.97
C VAL A 164 3.25 -1.19 12.34
N ALA A 165 4.13 -1.58 11.40
CA ALA A 165 5.58 -1.46 11.59
C ALA A 165 5.99 0.00 11.81
N TRP A 166 5.44 0.92 11.02
CA TRP A 166 5.62 2.36 11.15
C TRP A 166 5.27 2.89 12.54
N LYS A 167 4.06 2.52 13.03
CA LYS A 167 3.63 2.91 14.40
C LYS A 167 4.58 2.37 15.46
N ARG A 168 5.01 1.11 15.32
CA ARG A 168 5.96 0.51 16.26
C ARG A 168 7.31 1.24 16.24
N PHE A 169 7.82 1.55 15.05
CA PHE A 169 9.09 2.25 14.89
C PHE A 169 9.04 3.66 15.51
N ARG A 170 7.99 4.43 15.23
CA ARG A 170 7.78 5.76 15.86
C ARG A 170 7.81 5.71 17.38
N ASN A 171 7.22 4.67 17.97
CA ASN A 171 7.18 4.53 19.43
C ASN A 171 8.54 4.15 20.03
N LEU A 172 9.32 3.32 19.32
CA LEU A 172 10.63 2.85 19.78
C LEU A 172 11.75 3.86 19.52
N TYR A 173 11.64 4.62 18.45
CA TYR A 173 12.67 5.54 17.98
C TYR A 173 12.10 6.94 17.68
N PRO A 174 11.58 7.66 18.71
CA PRO A 174 10.85 8.91 18.52
C PRO A 174 11.70 10.06 17.98
N LEU A 175 13.05 9.94 17.99
CA LEU A 175 13.96 10.94 17.46
C LEU A 175 14.24 10.75 15.96
N ILE A 176 13.84 9.63 15.37
CA ILE A 176 13.97 9.39 13.91
C ILE A 176 12.67 9.79 13.25
N ASP A 177 12.73 10.80 12.39
CA ASP A 177 11.57 11.25 11.64
C ASP A 177 11.36 10.40 10.39
N LEU A 178 10.27 9.66 10.36
CA LEU A 178 9.90 8.82 9.22
C LEU A 178 9.21 9.60 8.09
N TYR A 179 8.97 10.90 8.27
CA TYR A 179 8.23 11.72 7.32
C TYR A 179 9.13 12.73 6.62
N GLN A 180 8.73 13.08 5.40
CA GLN A 180 9.17 14.30 4.74
C GLN A 180 8.56 15.53 5.43
N PRO A 181 9.02 16.76 5.10
CA PRO A 181 8.50 18.00 5.69
C PRO A 181 6.99 18.22 5.52
N ASP A 182 6.34 17.54 4.59
CA ASP A 182 4.88 17.59 4.39
C ASP A 182 4.09 16.74 5.38
N GLU A 183 4.76 16.05 6.31
CA GLU A 183 4.17 15.23 7.37
C GLU A 183 3.32 14.04 6.86
N SER A 184 3.45 13.69 5.60
CA SER A 184 2.65 12.68 4.91
C SER A 184 3.51 11.65 4.18
N HIS A 185 4.37 12.10 3.27
CA HIS A 185 5.27 11.22 2.51
C HIS A 185 6.39 10.65 3.38
N PRO A 186 6.92 9.48 3.02
CA PRO A 186 7.99 8.86 3.79
C PRO A 186 9.32 9.59 3.55
N SER A 187 10.10 9.78 4.61
CA SER A 187 11.55 10.03 4.48
C SER A 187 12.23 8.76 3.94
N VAL A 188 13.55 8.82 3.74
CA VAL A 188 14.31 7.61 3.36
C VAL A 188 14.22 6.56 4.47
N GLU A 189 14.30 6.98 5.74
CA GLU A 189 14.18 6.13 6.93
C GLU A 189 12.76 5.55 7.07
N GLY A 190 11.76 6.22 6.50
CA GLY A 190 10.37 5.77 6.48
C GLY A 190 10.04 4.84 5.31
N SER A 191 10.92 4.69 4.35
CA SER A 191 10.73 3.80 3.20
C SER A 191 11.39 2.46 3.44
#